data_c13ab9598595810805fba356adf927aa
#
_entry.id   c13ab9598595810805fba356adf927aa
#
_cell.length_a   1.000
_cell.length_b   1.000
_cell.length_c   1.000
_cell.angle_alpha   90.00
_cell.angle_beta   90.00
_cell.angle_gamma   90.00
#
_symmetry.space_group_name_H-M   'P 1'
#
loop_
_entity.id
_entity.type
_entity.pdbx_description
1 polymer ?
#
loop_
_entity_poly.entity_id
_entity_poly.type
_entity_poly.pdbx_seq_one_letter_code
_entity_poly.pdbx_strand_id
1 'polypeptide(L)'
;MNEYDTPCGERKIDLVHYSNLIDTKITSKENRKAYIKKSNSKIIYKNILFDDMKIPFYLTLEKELENGINDIEIINCVFEKDVFINKEFTKLSLKNCCFEGKFYINNQYNNPDKVLKIDSLNIQDTKFNANFKLHNSEVKHFVLKDTDFEKNADFFKTKFLTTKDIVFHTINFRALALFGETVFSEYLIFKYVTFQGYSHFREAVFKKGLNLEYANIEKEMNFFGIKELDEETSIENTNQETYRIVKYQLQKVGNIIDSNKYHALELEKKRKKVCDKSCKDKKFLADCIVLNIHKISSNYSTNWLFALGWIFVVGLIFNLYLTNELLSMNIFKYISLLTNKEDFCSNYLLFILNKVILGYLYYQFVTAIRKDTRK
;
A
#
# COMPACT_ATOMS: atom_id res chain seq x y z
N MET A 1 -26.68 -4.77 34.26
CA MET A 1 -26.57 -4.94 32.83
C MET A 1 -26.10 -3.60 32.26
N ASN A 2 -24.93 -3.53 31.72
CA ASN A 2 -24.44 -2.32 31.06
C ASN A 2 -24.82 -2.39 29.59
N GLU A 3 -25.55 -1.39 29.10
CA GLU A 3 -25.83 -1.24 27.67
C GLU A 3 -24.63 -0.58 27.02
N TYR A 4 -24.01 -1.25 26.06
CA TYR A 4 -22.97 -0.68 25.21
C TYR A 4 -23.52 -0.51 23.80
N ASP A 5 -23.28 0.66 23.21
CA ASP A 5 -23.50 0.87 21.79
C ASP A 5 -22.51 -0.01 21.03
N THR A 6 -23.01 -0.86 20.15
CA THR A 6 -22.13 -1.65 19.28
C THR A 6 -21.39 -0.73 18.31
N PRO A 7 -20.18 -1.07 17.83
CA PRO A 7 -19.47 -0.29 16.84
C PRO A 7 -20.29 0.06 15.59
N CYS A 8 -21.31 -0.71 15.28
CA CYS A 8 -22.25 -0.52 14.17
C CYS A 8 -23.52 0.27 14.51
N GLY A 9 -23.59 0.93 15.66
CA GLY A 9 -24.51 2.06 15.92
C GLY A 9 -26.00 1.79 16.12
N GLU A 10 -26.56 0.58 15.94
CA GLU A 10 -28.03 0.42 15.90
C GLU A 10 -28.65 -0.71 16.74
N ARG A 11 -27.89 -1.50 17.49
CA ARG A 11 -28.46 -2.52 18.37
C ARG A 11 -27.81 -2.53 19.72
N LYS A 12 -28.55 -2.12 20.74
CA LYS A 12 -28.17 -2.36 22.14
C LYS A 12 -28.12 -3.86 22.39
N ILE A 13 -26.95 -4.37 22.73
CA ILE A 13 -26.75 -5.77 23.10
C ILE A 13 -26.55 -5.84 24.60
N ASP A 14 -27.39 -6.61 25.28
CA ASP A 14 -27.21 -6.91 26.69
C ASP A 14 -25.96 -7.80 26.84
N LEU A 15 -24.91 -7.24 27.40
CA LEU A 15 -23.68 -7.97 27.73
C LEU A 15 -23.75 -8.53 29.14
N VAL A 16 -23.20 -9.71 29.34
CA VAL A 16 -23.07 -10.34 30.64
C VAL A 16 -21.63 -10.21 31.12
N HIS A 17 -21.43 -9.75 32.34
CA HIS A 17 -20.11 -9.63 32.95
C HIS A 17 -19.41 -10.99 33.01
N TYR A 18 -18.12 -11.02 32.68
CA TYR A 18 -17.33 -12.26 32.64
C TYR A 18 -17.31 -13.00 33.97
N SER A 19 -17.23 -12.26 35.11
CA SER A 19 -17.29 -12.81 36.46
C SER A 19 -18.57 -13.63 36.70
N ASN A 20 -19.69 -13.20 36.14
CA ASN A 20 -20.98 -13.89 36.31
C ASN A 20 -21.07 -15.20 35.52
N LEU A 21 -20.21 -15.39 34.51
CA LEU A 21 -20.17 -16.62 33.71
C LEU A 21 -19.29 -17.71 34.35
N ILE A 22 -18.31 -17.31 35.16
CA ILE A 22 -17.39 -18.24 35.82
C ILE A 22 -17.98 -18.77 37.13
N ASP A 23 -18.66 -17.91 37.91
CA ASP A 23 -19.12 -18.21 39.28
C ASP A 23 -20.51 -18.85 39.33
N THR A 24 -21.29 -18.85 38.24
CA THR A 24 -22.66 -19.38 38.21
C THR A 24 -22.84 -20.54 37.24
N LYS A 25 -23.36 -21.67 37.74
CA LYS A 25 -24.03 -22.66 36.88
C LYS A 25 -25.15 -21.94 36.12
N ILE A 26 -25.02 -21.83 34.79
CA ILE A 26 -25.93 -21.10 33.90
C ILE A 26 -27.36 -21.66 34.05
N THR A 27 -28.21 -21.06 34.87
CA THR A 27 -29.58 -21.53 35.13
C THR A 27 -30.67 -20.52 34.74
N SER A 28 -30.35 -19.27 34.35
CA SER A 28 -31.37 -18.29 34.01
C SER A 28 -31.60 -18.13 32.50
N LYS A 29 -32.85 -17.82 32.11
CA LYS A 29 -33.25 -17.56 30.71
C LYS A 29 -32.51 -16.37 30.09
N GLU A 30 -32.05 -15.41 30.92
CA GLU A 30 -31.30 -14.22 30.46
C GLU A 30 -29.89 -14.54 29.99
N ASN A 31 -29.25 -15.55 30.56
CA ASN A 31 -27.88 -15.96 30.19
C ASN A 31 -27.80 -16.82 28.93
N ARG A 32 -28.91 -17.17 28.26
CA ARG A 32 -28.89 -17.99 27.05
C ARG A 32 -28.22 -17.31 25.86
N LYS A 33 -28.02 -15.99 25.85
CA LYS A 33 -27.38 -15.22 24.77
C LYS A 33 -25.88 -15.07 24.97
N ALA A 34 -25.38 -15.13 26.21
CA ALA A 34 -23.94 -15.04 26.54
C ALA A 34 -23.40 -16.44 26.86
N TYR A 35 -22.27 -16.82 26.27
CA TYR A 35 -21.66 -18.12 26.56
C TYR A 35 -20.16 -18.14 26.29
N ILE A 36 -19.49 -19.06 26.98
CA ILE A 36 -18.15 -19.54 26.65
C ILE A 36 -18.30 -20.99 26.22
N LYS A 37 -17.96 -21.31 24.99
CA LYS A 37 -18.00 -22.67 24.46
C LYS A 37 -16.59 -23.13 24.17
N LYS A 38 -16.15 -24.20 24.80
CA LYS A 38 -14.84 -24.81 24.63
C LYS A 38 -14.99 -26.20 24.01
N SER A 39 -14.15 -26.49 23.02
CA SER A 39 -13.95 -27.80 22.43
C SER A 39 -12.46 -28.12 22.46
N ASN A 40 -12.03 -29.29 21.96
CA ASN A 40 -10.63 -29.75 22.07
C ASN A 40 -9.59 -28.74 21.53
N SER A 41 -9.91 -27.99 20.48
CA SER A 41 -8.97 -27.04 19.85
C SER A 41 -9.52 -25.63 19.66
N LYS A 42 -10.82 -25.41 20.02
CA LYS A 42 -11.50 -24.13 19.77
C LYS A 42 -12.19 -23.58 21.02
N ILE A 43 -12.07 -22.28 21.22
CA ILE A 43 -12.82 -21.54 22.23
C ILE A 43 -13.63 -20.40 21.59
N ILE A 44 -14.87 -20.23 22.01
CA ILE A 44 -15.76 -19.18 21.54
C ILE A 44 -16.24 -18.38 22.76
N TYR A 45 -16.03 -17.06 22.71
CA TYR A 45 -16.56 -16.10 23.66
C TYR A 45 -17.67 -15.29 22.95
N LYS A 46 -18.85 -15.19 23.57
CA LYS A 46 -19.96 -14.45 22.95
C LYS A 46 -20.75 -13.63 23.96
N ASN A 47 -21.06 -12.37 23.60
CA ASN A 47 -21.88 -11.43 24.36
C ASN A 47 -21.35 -11.19 25.78
N ILE A 48 -20.04 -11.00 25.93
CA ILE A 48 -19.36 -10.91 27.25
C ILE A 48 -18.74 -9.53 27.40
N LEU A 49 -18.90 -8.96 28.58
CA LEU A 49 -18.16 -7.80 29.08
C LEU A 49 -16.99 -8.29 29.93
N PHE A 50 -15.77 -8.03 29.48
CA PHE A 50 -14.53 -8.29 30.21
C PHE A 50 -14.11 -7.02 30.97
N ASP A 51 -14.67 -6.82 32.13
CA ASP A 51 -14.45 -5.67 32.98
C ASP A 51 -13.46 -5.97 34.12
N ASP A 52 -13.76 -5.66 35.34
CA ASP A 52 -12.91 -5.74 36.54
C ASP A 52 -12.52 -7.18 36.90
N MET A 53 -11.63 -7.77 36.08
CA MET A 53 -11.21 -9.18 36.23
C MET A 53 -10.15 -9.34 37.30
N LYS A 54 -10.35 -10.26 38.22
CA LYS A 54 -9.33 -10.68 39.22
C LYS A 54 -8.07 -11.22 38.56
N ILE A 55 -8.23 -11.89 37.42
CA ILE A 55 -7.13 -12.35 36.54
C ILE A 55 -7.31 -11.70 35.18
N PRO A 56 -6.31 -10.97 34.65
CA PRO A 56 -6.39 -10.37 33.34
C PRO A 56 -6.74 -11.39 32.25
N PHE A 57 -7.61 -11.04 31.31
CA PHE A 57 -8.09 -11.93 30.26
C PHE A 57 -6.95 -12.57 29.45
N TYR A 58 -5.89 -11.81 29.19
CA TYR A 58 -4.75 -12.31 28.44
C TYR A 58 -4.04 -13.49 29.12
N LEU A 59 -3.96 -13.50 30.46
CA LEU A 59 -3.39 -14.65 31.20
C LEU A 59 -4.29 -15.88 31.11
N THR A 60 -5.60 -15.68 31.15
CA THR A 60 -6.57 -16.76 30.91
C THR A 60 -6.44 -17.31 29.50
N LEU A 61 -6.33 -16.45 28.50
CA LEU A 61 -6.17 -16.84 27.12
C LEU A 61 -4.84 -17.56 26.87
N GLU A 62 -3.72 -17.09 27.44
CA GLU A 62 -2.42 -17.77 27.36
C GLU A 62 -2.48 -19.19 27.95
N LYS A 63 -3.15 -19.37 29.09
CA LYS A 63 -3.37 -20.69 29.69
C LYS A 63 -4.21 -21.61 28.80
N GLU A 64 -5.24 -21.07 28.13
CA GLU A 64 -6.03 -21.85 27.17
C GLU A 64 -5.20 -22.29 25.93
N LEU A 65 -4.34 -21.40 25.44
CA LEU A 65 -3.41 -21.73 24.35
C LEU A 65 -2.40 -22.80 24.77
N GLU A 66 -1.88 -22.76 26.00
CA GLU A 66 -1.01 -23.80 26.56
C GLU A 66 -1.72 -25.17 26.68
N ASN A 67 -3.04 -25.16 26.90
CA ASN A 67 -3.87 -26.35 26.98
C ASN A 67 -4.29 -26.89 25.57
N GLY A 68 -3.72 -26.37 24.50
CA GLY A 68 -3.91 -26.87 23.13
C GLY A 68 -5.08 -26.21 22.38
N ILE A 69 -5.66 -25.15 22.89
CA ILE A 69 -6.60 -24.30 22.13
C ILE A 69 -5.80 -23.52 21.08
N ASN A 70 -6.15 -23.65 19.82
CA ASN A 70 -5.47 -22.99 18.70
C ASN A 70 -6.41 -22.10 17.87
N ASP A 71 -7.74 -22.26 18.02
CA ASP A 71 -8.77 -21.51 17.31
C ASP A 71 -9.58 -20.69 18.32
N ILE A 72 -9.52 -19.36 18.18
CA ILE A 72 -10.15 -18.41 19.10
C ILE A 72 -11.19 -17.60 18.30
N GLU A 73 -12.41 -17.60 18.79
CA GLU A 73 -13.49 -16.80 18.22
C GLU A 73 -14.14 -15.92 19.28
N ILE A 74 -14.18 -14.62 19.03
CA ILE A 74 -14.73 -13.61 19.96
C ILE A 74 -15.81 -12.84 19.22
N ILE A 75 -17.03 -12.87 19.75
CA ILE A 75 -18.21 -12.31 19.07
C ILE A 75 -18.99 -11.44 20.05
N ASN A 76 -19.26 -10.19 19.66
CA ASN A 76 -20.06 -9.24 20.44
C ASN A 76 -19.52 -9.05 21.86
N CYS A 77 -18.21 -8.86 22.01
CA CYS A 77 -17.56 -8.72 23.31
C CYS A 77 -16.97 -7.33 23.48
N VAL A 78 -16.92 -6.87 24.73
CA VAL A 78 -16.27 -5.62 25.14
C VAL A 78 -15.15 -5.93 26.12
N PHE A 79 -13.98 -5.32 25.90
CA PHE A 79 -12.80 -5.47 26.73
C PHE A 79 -12.40 -4.12 27.30
N GLU A 80 -12.56 -3.90 28.59
CA GLU A 80 -12.17 -2.66 29.28
C GLU A 80 -10.67 -2.61 29.60
N LYS A 81 -10.03 -3.76 29.69
CA LYS A 81 -8.60 -3.89 30.03
C LYS A 81 -7.76 -4.29 28.81
N ASP A 82 -6.46 -4.17 28.97
CA ASP A 82 -5.49 -4.54 27.94
C ASP A 82 -5.55 -6.05 27.62
N VAL A 83 -5.43 -6.37 26.33
CA VAL A 83 -5.37 -7.75 25.82
C VAL A 83 -4.05 -7.97 25.11
N PHE A 84 -3.28 -8.95 25.54
CA PHE A 84 -2.00 -9.33 24.95
C PHE A 84 -2.04 -10.79 24.50
N ILE A 85 -1.60 -11.08 23.27
CA ILE A 85 -1.49 -12.44 22.73
C ILE A 85 -0.05 -12.65 22.27
N ASN A 86 0.76 -13.33 23.09
CA ASN A 86 2.18 -13.57 22.81
C ASN A 86 2.50 -15.06 22.54
N LYS A 87 1.50 -15.92 22.63
CA LYS A 87 1.59 -17.35 22.32
C LYS A 87 1.13 -17.64 20.90
N GLU A 88 1.62 -18.72 20.32
CA GLU A 88 1.19 -19.17 19.02
C GLU A 88 -0.27 -19.65 19.03
N PHE A 89 -0.99 -19.29 17.98
CA PHE A 89 -2.35 -19.74 17.72
C PHE A 89 -2.57 -19.90 16.22
N THR A 90 -3.49 -20.77 15.83
CA THR A 90 -3.77 -21.03 14.42
C THR A 90 -4.72 -19.98 13.87
N LYS A 91 -5.81 -19.69 14.61
CA LYS A 91 -6.87 -18.80 14.12
C LYS A 91 -7.39 -17.88 15.21
N LEU A 92 -7.55 -16.60 14.83
CA LEU A 92 -8.24 -15.59 15.63
C LEU A 92 -9.33 -14.92 14.78
N SER A 93 -10.55 -14.94 15.29
CA SER A 93 -11.68 -14.23 14.67
C SER A 93 -12.32 -13.29 15.69
N LEU A 94 -12.29 -11.99 15.40
CA LEU A 94 -12.95 -10.93 16.14
C LEU A 94 -14.12 -10.42 15.32
N LYS A 95 -15.32 -10.44 15.88
CA LYS A 95 -16.51 -9.96 15.20
C LYS A 95 -17.39 -9.13 16.11
N ASN A 96 -17.67 -7.90 15.72
CA ASN A 96 -18.49 -6.95 16.46
C ASN A 96 -17.99 -6.77 17.90
N CYS A 97 -16.68 -6.46 18.05
CA CYS A 97 -16.02 -6.32 19.35
C CYS A 97 -15.58 -4.87 19.60
N CYS A 98 -15.46 -4.51 20.89
CA CYS A 98 -14.93 -3.23 21.32
C CYS A 98 -13.79 -3.44 22.31
N PHE A 99 -12.64 -2.83 22.05
CA PHE A 99 -11.46 -2.85 22.92
C PHE A 99 -11.19 -1.45 23.45
N GLU A 100 -11.52 -1.21 24.72
CA GLU A 100 -11.19 0.05 25.41
C GLU A 100 -9.72 0.09 25.83
N GLY A 101 -9.17 -1.06 26.21
CA GLY A 101 -7.74 -1.26 26.49
C GLY A 101 -6.93 -1.56 25.21
N LYS A 102 -5.61 -1.64 25.39
CA LYS A 102 -4.67 -1.98 24.30
C LYS A 102 -4.89 -3.42 23.81
N PHE A 103 -4.77 -3.62 22.51
CA PHE A 103 -4.83 -4.95 21.90
C PHE A 103 -3.55 -5.23 21.14
N TYR A 104 -2.69 -6.10 21.66
CA TYR A 104 -1.37 -6.37 21.09
C TYR A 104 -1.19 -7.86 20.79
N ILE A 105 -0.80 -8.15 19.55
CA ILE A 105 -0.36 -9.47 19.09
C ILE A 105 1.14 -9.41 18.89
N ASN A 106 1.87 -10.37 19.53
CA ASN A 106 3.33 -10.47 19.48
C ASN A 106 4.05 -9.22 20.03
N ASN A 107 3.69 -8.79 21.22
CA ASN A 107 4.34 -7.66 21.91
C ASN A 107 5.48 -8.15 22.83
N GLN A 108 6.45 -8.90 22.27
CA GLN A 108 7.53 -9.48 23.07
C GLN A 108 8.73 -8.52 23.16
N TYR A 109 8.79 -7.72 24.24
CA TYR A 109 9.94 -6.85 24.50
C TYR A 109 11.24 -7.63 24.75
N ASN A 110 11.16 -8.85 25.30
CA ASN A 110 12.32 -9.67 25.67
C ASN A 110 12.87 -10.52 24.51
N ASN A 111 12.14 -10.65 23.41
CA ASN A 111 12.58 -11.37 22.22
C ASN A 111 12.00 -10.71 20.97
N PRO A 112 12.60 -9.60 20.53
CA PRO A 112 12.07 -8.81 19.40
C PRO A 112 12.15 -9.54 18.07
N ASP A 113 12.96 -10.59 17.93
CA ASP A 113 13.13 -11.36 16.69
C ASP A 113 12.18 -12.55 16.57
N LYS A 114 11.41 -12.85 17.63
CA LYS A 114 10.45 -13.96 17.57
C LYS A 114 9.31 -13.64 16.61
N VAL A 115 9.21 -14.40 15.54
CA VAL A 115 8.11 -14.34 14.56
C VAL A 115 6.95 -15.20 15.05
N LEU A 116 5.75 -14.60 15.13
CA LEU A 116 4.53 -15.33 15.43
C LEU A 116 3.85 -15.78 14.13
N LYS A 117 3.57 -17.08 13.99
CA LYS A 117 2.89 -17.64 12.82
C LYS A 117 1.40 -17.76 13.07
N ILE A 118 0.60 -17.16 12.19
CA ILE A 118 -0.86 -17.12 12.28
C ILE A 118 -1.43 -17.63 10.96
N ASP A 119 -2.22 -18.71 10.98
CA ASP A 119 -2.84 -19.21 9.77
C ASP A 119 -4.00 -18.33 9.33
N SER A 120 -4.83 -17.85 10.27
CA SER A 120 -5.97 -16.98 9.93
C SER A 120 -6.22 -15.90 10.98
N LEU A 121 -6.22 -14.64 10.53
CA LEU A 121 -6.61 -13.48 11.33
C LEU A 121 -7.78 -12.77 10.65
N ASN A 122 -8.94 -12.77 11.31
CA ASN A 122 -10.16 -12.16 10.81
C ASN A 122 -10.68 -11.13 11.82
N ILE A 123 -10.74 -9.86 11.42
CA ILE A 123 -11.23 -8.75 12.24
C ILE A 123 -12.35 -8.05 11.45
N GLN A 124 -13.55 -8.07 11.99
CA GLN A 124 -14.73 -7.48 11.33
C GLN A 124 -15.59 -6.73 12.36
N ASP A 125 -16.20 -5.63 11.92
CA ASP A 125 -17.14 -4.83 12.72
C ASP A 125 -16.58 -4.52 14.13
N THR A 126 -15.28 -4.17 14.21
CA THR A 126 -14.57 -4.08 15.50
C THR A 126 -14.01 -2.68 15.71
N LYS A 127 -14.07 -2.20 16.95
CA LYS A 127 -13.54 -0.92 17.35
C LYS A 127 -12.39 -1.05 18.35
N PHE A 128 -11.27 -0.39 18.08
CA PHE A 128 -10.12 -0.29 18.96
C PHE A 128 -10.00 1.14 19.47
N ASN A 129 -10.41 1.40 20.72
CA ASN A 129 -10.37 2.72 21.35
C ASN A 129 -8.96 3.07 21.90
N ALA A 130 -8.12 2.07 22.12
CA ALA A 130 -6.70 2.23 22.46
C ALA A 130 -5.79 1.69 21.35
N ASN A 131 -4.48 1.63 21.62
CA ASN A 131 -3.50 1.20 20.62
C ASN A 131 -3.68 -0.26 20.22
N PHE A 132 -3.62 -0.50 18.91
CA PHE A 132 -3.56 -1.83 18.30
C PHE A 132 -2.12 -2.13 17.84
N LYS A 133 -1.64 -3.37 18.04
CA LYS A 133 -0.37 -3.85 17.47
C LYS A 133 -0.49 -5.27 16.93
N LEU A 134 0.05 -5.46 15.74
CA LEU A 134 0.34 -6.75 15.14
C LEU A 134 1.79 -6.69 14.64
N HIS A 135 2.72 -7.08 15.48
CA HIS A 135 4.14 -6.95 15.21
C HIS A 135 4.78 -8.28 14.81
N ASN A 136 5.78 -8.21 13.95
CA ASN A 136 6.68 -9.31 13.61
C ASN A 136 5.94 -10.67 13.49
N SER A 137 4.86 -10.68 12.72
CA SER A 137 3.96 -11.82 12.57
C SER A 137 3.86 -12.24 11.10
N GLU A 138 3.69 -13.54 10.84
CA GLU A 138 3.40 -14.09 9.52
C GLU A 138 1.95 -14.55 9.48
N VAL A 139 1.12 -13.93 8.62
CA VAL A 139 -0.32 -14.17 8.53
C VAL A 139 -0.64 -14.75 7.15
N LYS A 140 -1.20 -15.98 7.06
CA LYS A 140 -1.53 -16.63 5.79
C LYS A 140 -2.91 -16.24 5.23
N HIS A 141 -3.89 -16.05 6.12
CA HIS A 141 -5.23 -15.59 5.71
C HIS A 141 -5.59 -14.37 6.54
N PHE A 142 -5.76 -13.24 5.89
CA PHE A 142 -6.04 -11.97 6.56
C PHE A 142 -7.33 -11.34 6.03
N VAL A 143 -8.20 -10.95 6.95
CA VAL A 143 -9.41 -10.18 6.66
C VAL A 143 -9.50 -9.05 7.66
N LEU A 144 -9.60 -7.81 7.17
CA LEU A 144 -9.83 -6.62 7.98
C LEU A 144 -10.95 -5.80 7.32
N LYS A 145 -12.10 -5.73 8.00
CA LYS A 145 -13.30 -5.12 7.43
C LYS A 145 -14.10 -4.37 8.48
N ASP A 146 -14.70 -3.23 8.08
CA ASP A 146 -15.62 -2.44 8.91
C ASP A 146 -15.08 -2.21 10.32
N THR A 147 -13.83 -1.66 10.40
CA THR A 147 -13.08 -1.57 11.66
C THR A 147 -12.55 -0.15 11.89
N ASP A 148 -12.68 0.35 13.13
CA ASP A 148 -12.20 1.65 13.55
C ASP A 148 -11.01 1.54 14.50
N PHE A 149 -9.93 2.28 14.21
CA PHE A 149 -8.78 2.47 15.07
C PHE A 149 -8.74 3.92 15.57
N GLU A 150 -9.14 4.14 16.84
CA GLU A 150 -9.18 5.50 17.44
C GLU A 150 -7.78 6.00 17.80
N LYS A 151 -6.86 5.10 18.11
CA LYS A 151 -5.46 5.37 18.44
C LYS A 151 -4.54 4.69 17.42
N ASN A 152 -3.27 4.55 17.74
CA ASN A 152 -2.29 4.02 16.81
C ASN A 152 -2.58 2.56 16.43
N ALA A 153 -2.57 2.28 15.14
CA ALA A 153 -2.60 0.94 14.57
C ALA A 153 -1.24 0.61 13.97
N ASP A 154 -0.57 -0.40 14.52
CA ASP A 154 0.82 -0.69 14.21
C ASP A 154 0.99 -2.14 13.75
N PHE A 155 1.41 -2.27 12.47
CA PHE A 155 1.64 -3.54 11.76
C PHE A 155 3.13 -3.78 11.46
N PHE A 156 4.02 -3.18 12.24
CA PHE A 156 5.46 -3.20 12.00
C PHE A 156 6.02 -4.62 11.82
N LYS A 157 6.84 -4.83 10.78
CA LYS A 157 7.48 -6.12 10.41
C LYS A 157 6.51 -7.29 10.21
N THR A 158 5.24 -7.02 9.97
CA THR A 158 4.26 -8.09 9.70
C THR A 158 4.32 -8.50 8.24
N LYS A 159 4.25 -9.83 7.99
CA LYS A 159 4.21 -10.41 6.65
C LYS A 159 2.83 -10.98 6.38
N PHE A 160 2.12 -10.40 5.45
CA PHE A 160 0.85 -10.93 4.96
C PHE A 160 1.14 -11.87 3.79
N LEU A 161 1.21 -13.19 4.08
CA LEU A 161 1.58 -14.26 3.14
C LEU A 161 0.33 -14.92 2.54
N THR A 162 -0.66 -14.12 2.18
CA THR A 162 -1.94 -14.59 1.64
C THR A 162 -1.77 -15.10 0.20
N THR A 163 -2.71 -15.91 -0.27
CA THR A 163 -2.79 -16.37 -1.67
C THR A 163 -3.85 -15.62 -2.47
N LYS A 164 -4.53 -14.67 -1.86
CA LYS A 164 -5.54 -13.80 -2.46
C LYS A 164 -5.21 -12.36 -2.15
N ASP A 165 -5.83 -11.44 -2.89
CA ASP A 165 -5.69 -10.01 -2.67
C ASP A 165 -5.92 -9.65 -1.20
N ILE A 166 -5.09 -8.74 -0.70
CA ILE A 166 -5.16 -8.23 0.67
C ILE A 166 -6.04 -6.98 0.64
N VAL A 167 -7.25 -7.11 1.18
CA VAL A 167 -8.23 -6.01 1.12
C VAL A 167 -8.47 -5.45 2.53
N PHE A 168 -8.11 -4.20 2.73
CA PHE A 168 -8.57 -3.38 3.84
C PHE A 168 -9.87 -2.70 3.38
N HIS A 169 -11.01 -3.07 3.98
CA HIS A 169 -12.32 -2.62 3.51
C HIS A 169 -13.05 -1.84 4.59
N THR A 170 -13.38 -0.57 4.32
CA THR A 170 -14.12 0.32 5.24
C THR A 170 -13.41 0.41 6.60
N ILE A 171 -12.18 0.94 6.59
CA ILE A 171 -11.35 1.09 7.79
C ILE A 171 -11.11 2.56 8.06
N ASN A 172 -11.20 2.96 9.33
CA ASN A 172 -10.83 4.30 9.77
C ASN A 172 -9.60 4.26 10.67
N PHE A 173 -8.49 4.83 10.21
CA PHE A 173 -7.29 5.09 11.00
C PHE A 173 -7.32 6.55 11.48
N ARG A 174 -7.77 6.79 12.71
CA ARG A 174 -7.93 8.16 13.24
C ARG A 174 -6.62 8.76 13.75
N ALA A 175 -5.69 7.92 14.19
CA ALA A 175 -4.34 8.34 14.61
C ALA A 175 -3.27 7.75 13.67
N LEU A 176 -2.11 7.34 14.18
CA LEU A 176 -1.03 6.79 13.36
C LEU A 176 -1.37 5.42 12.79
N ALA A 177 -1.15 5.21 11.49
CA ALA A 177 -1.21 3.92 10.83
C ALA A 177 0.20 3.50 10.36
N LEU A 178 0.81 2.52 11.02
CA LEU A 178 2.21 2.15 10.84
C LEU A 178 2.33 0.80 10.14
N PHE A 179 2.91 0.81 8.94
CA PHE A 179 3.19 -0.36 8.11
C PHE A 179 4.70 -0.44 7.77
N GLY A 180 5.56 -0.02 8.69
CA GLY A 180 7.01 -0.05 8.48
C GLY A 180 7.52 -1.48 8.33
N GLU A 181 8.39 -1.75 7.33
CA GLU A 181 8.98 -3.06 7.03
C GLU A 181 7.93 -4.19 6.83
N THR A 182 6.66 -3.83 6.57
CA THR A 182 5.58 -4.78 6.33
C THR A 182 5.69 -5.37 4.93
N VAL A 183 5.45 -6.68 4.78
CA VAL A 183 5.48 -7.37 3.49
C VAL A 183 4.07 -7.78 3.07
N PHE A 184 3.64 -7.31 1.91
CA PHE A 184 2.40 -7.71 1.26
C PHE A 184 2.72 -8.63 0.08
N SER A 185 2.42 -9.94 0.21
CA SER A 185 2.74 -10.93 -0.82
C SER A 185 1.82 -10.89 -2.03
N GLU A 186 0.63 -10.35 -1.87
CA GLU A 186 -0.39 -10.22 -2.90
C GLU A 186 -0.78 -8.75 -3.10
N TYR A 187 -1.67 -8.49 -4.07
CA TYR A 187 -2.14 -7.13 -4.37
C TYR A 187 -2.85 -6.52 -3.16
N LEU A 188 -2.36 -5.37 -2.71
CA LEU A 188 -2.91 -4.64 -1.56
C LEU A 188 -3.93 -3.60 -2.02
N ILE A 189 -5.14 -3.67 -1.49
CA ILE A 189 -6.24 -2.77 -1.83
C ILE A 189 -6.75 -2.09 -0.56
N PHE A 190 -6.69 -0.76 -0.54
CA PHE A 190 -7.36 0.07 0.46
C PHE A 190 -8.69 0.57 -0.10
N LYS A 191 -9.77 -0.17 0.18
CA LYS A 191 -11.11 0.14 -0.33
C LYS A 191 -11.95 0.83 0.73
N TYR A 192 -12.29 2.11 0.50
CA TYR A 192 -13.02 2.95 1.45
C TYR A 192 -12.30 3.09 2.79
N VAL A 193 -10.98 3.20 2.75
CA VAL A 193 -10.14 3.39 3.93
C VAL A 193 -9.86 4.87 4.12
N THR A 194 -10.05 5.37 5.34
CA THR A 194 -9.73 6.76 5.71
C THR A 194 -8.49 6.79 6.61
N PHE A 195 -7.47 7.52 6.20
CA PHE A 195 -6.28 7.83 6.97
C PHE A 195 -6.38 9.26 7.48
N GLN A 196 -6.91 9.46 8.69
CA GLN A 196 -7.04 10.78 9.33
C GLN A 196 -5.73 11.24 9.96
N GLY A 197 -4.95 10.29 10.50
CA GLY A 197 -3.60 10.52 11.02
C GLY A 197 -2.50 10.32 9.99
N TYR A 198 -1.26 10.51 10.44
CA TYR A 198 -0.09 10.19 9.62
C TYR A 198 0.01 8.69 9.37
N SER A 199 0.43 8.32 8.16
CA SER A 199 0.61 6.93 7.78
C SER A 199 2.05 6.68 7.35
N HIS A 200 2.58 5.49 7.68
CA HIS A 200 3.99 5.20 7.52
C HIS A 200 4.19 3.84 6.86
N PHE A 201 4.68 3.87 5.60
CA PHE A 201 5.00 2.68 4.80
C PHE A 201 6.51 2.52 4.55
N ARG A 202 7.34 3.09 5.44
CA ARG A 202 8.80 3.03 5.27
C ARG A 202 9.28 1.59 5.13
N GLU A 203 10.03 1.32 4.04
CA GLU A 203 10.59 0.01 3.71
C GLU A 203 9.55 -1.11 3.55
N ALA A 204 8.27 -0.75 3.39
CA ALA A 204 7.24 -1.72 3.07
C ALA A 204 7.47 -2.34 1.67
N VAL A 205 7.11 -3.62 1.52
CA VAL A 205 7.29 -4.40 0.29
C VAL A 205 5.93 -4.72 -0.32
N PHE A 206 5.73 -4.36 -1.59
CA PHE A 206 4.48 -4.57 -2.34
C PHE A 206 4.71 -5.51 -3.52
N LYS A 207 4.70 -6.84 -3.29
CA LYS A 207 5.10 -7.82 -4.32
C LYS A 207 4.22 -7.86 -5.56
N LYS A 208 2.93 -7.58 -5.42
CA LYS A 208 1.97 -7.58 -6.54
C LYS A 208 1.23 -6.25 -6.71
N GLY A 209 1.72 -5.18 -6.10
CA GLY A 209 1.19 -3.83 -6.29
C GLY A 209 0.30 -3.32 -5.16
N LEU A 210 -0.14 -2.07 -5.34
CA LEU A 210 -0.89 -1.29 -4.38
C LEU A 210 -2.06 -0.58 -5.07
N ASN A 211 -3.21 -0.48 -4.39
CA ASN A 211 -4.34 0.31 -4.83
C ASN A 211 -4.81 1.27 -3.71
N LEU A 212 -4.70 2.56 -3.99
CA LEU A 212 -5.16 3.65 -3.12
C LEU A 212 -6.31 4.45 -3.75
N GLU A 213 -6.90 3.99 -4.86
CA GLU A 213 -7.90 4.76 -5.64
C GLU A 213 -9.11 5.19 -4.80
N TYR A 214 -9.53 4.34 -3.87
CA TYR A 214 -10.66 4.61 -2.98
C TYR A 214 -10.24 4.89 -1.54
N ALA A 215 -8.99 5.28 -1.32
CA ALA A 215 -8.51 5.69 -0.01
C ALA A 215 -8.67 7.21 0.18
N ASN A 216 -9.17 7.62 1.33
CA ASN A 216 -9.18 9.01 1.75
C ASN A 216 -7.94 9.30 2.63
N ILE A 217 -7.10 10.23 2.20
CA ILE A 217 -5.82 10.55 2.85
C ILE A 217 -5.88 12.00 3.31
N GLU A 218 -6.07 12.22 4.61
CA GLU A 218 -6.18 13.57 5.18
C GLU A 218 -4.83 14.15 5.62
N LYS A 219 -3.91 13.29 6.06
CA LYS A 219 -2.55 13.67 6.47
C LYS A 219 -1.50 13.09 5.52
N GLU A 220 -0.24 13.19 5.87
CA GLU A 220 0.86 12.69 5.05
C GLU A 220 1.03 11.17 5.16
N MET A 221 1.38 10.57 4.02
CA MET A 221 1.83 9.18 3.94
C MET A 221 3.32 9.14 3.62
N ASN A 222 4.09 8.45 4.43
CA ASN A 222 5.52 8.28 4.19
C ASN A 222 5.79 6.98 3.43
N PHE A 223 6.27 7.12 2.19
CA PHE A 223 6.66 6.03 1.30
C PHE A 223 8.18 5.90 1.14
N PHE A 224 8.97 6.35 2.10
CA PHE A 224 10.42 6.28 2.01
C PHE A 224 10.90 4.83 1.96
N GLY A 225 11.71 4.49 0.93
CA GLY A 225 12.34 3.18 0.81
C GLY A 225 11.39 2.02 0.54
N ILE A 226 10.17 2.27 0.02
CA ILE A 226 9.27 1.18 -0.39
C ILE A 226 9.90 0.35 -1.49
N LYS A 227 9.61 -0.96 -1.49
CA LYS A 227 10.25 -1.94 -2.36
C LYS A 227 9.22 -2.65 -3.23
N GLU A 228 9.66 -3.10 -4.39
CA GLU A 228 8.92 -3.94 -5.35
C GLU A 228 7.66 -3.30 -5.98
N LEU A 229 7.30 -2.05 -5.66
CA LEU A 229 6.17 -1.37 -6.30
C LEU A 229 6.44 -0.97 -7.77
N ASP A 230 7.68 -0.96 -8.17
CA ASP A 230 8.20 -0.70 -9.52
C ASP A 230 8.63 -1.97 -10.28
N GLU A 231 8.44 -3.15 -9.70
CA GLU A 231 8.62 -4.42 -10.38
C GLU A 231 7.48 -4.71 -11.36
N GLU A 232 7.73 -5.52 -12.38
CA GLU A 232 6.81 -5.76 -13.51
C GLU A 232 5.42 -6.19 -13.05
N THR A 233 5.32 -7.16 -12.14
CA THR A 233 4.06 -7.67 -11.59
C THR A 233 3.27 -6.59 -10.84
N SER A 234 3.97 -5.75 -10.08
CA SER A 234 3.38 -4.64 -9.33
C SER A 234 2.93 -3.52 -10.27
N ILE A 235 3.73 -3.25 -11.31
CA ILE A 235 3.37 -2.27 -12.35
C ILE A 235 2.09 -2.72 -13.08
N GLU A 236 1.90 -3.98 -13.37
CA GLU A 236 0.67 -4.44 -14.04
C GLU A 236 -0.59 -4.15 -13.24
N ASN A 237 -0.57 -4.41 -11.96
CA ASN A 237 -1.74 -4.30 -11.09
C ASN A 237 -1.99 -2.87 -10.57
N THR A 238 -0.92 -2.13 -10.23
CA THR A 238 -1.05 -0.78 -9.66
C THR A 238 -1.63 0.19 -10.68
N ASN A 239 -2.65 0.96 -10.28
CA ASN A 239 -3.33 1.91 -11.16
C ASN A 239 -2.62 3.29 -11.22
N GLN A 240 -3.05 4.11 -12.18
CA GLN A 240 -2.49 5.46 -12.41
C GLN A 240 -2.65 6.36 -11.17
N GLU A 241 -3.80 6.31 -10.51
CA GLU A 241 -4.12 7.16 -9.36
C GLU A 241 -3.20 6.88 -8.17
N THR A 242 -2.94 5.62 -7.90
CA THR A 242 -2.01 5.21 -6.85
C THR A 242 -0.60 5.76 -7.08
N TYR A 243 -0.06 5.66 -8.31
CA TYR A 243 1.24 6.27 -8.62
C TYR A 243 1.24 7.79 -8.47
N ARG A 244 0.12 8.46 -8.80
CA ARG A 244 -0.05 9.90 -8.57
C ARG A 244 0.01 10.25 -7.08
N ILE A 245 -0.68 9.47 -6.24
CA ILE A 245 -0.66 9.64 -4.78
C ILE A 245 0.75 9.43 -4.23
N VAL A 246 1.41 8.32 -4.56
CA VAL A 246 2.78 8.02 -4.10
C VAL A 246 3.76 9.13 -4.52
N LYS A 247 3.72 9.53 -5.79
CA LYS A 247 4.52 10.65 -6.31
C LYS A 247 4.30 11.93 -5.49
N TYR A 248 3.04 12.31 -5.29
CA TYR A 248 2.69 13.54 -4.56
C TYR A 248 3.19 13.52 -3.11
N GLN A 249 3.04 12.39 -2.41
CA GLN A 249 3.51 12.25 -1.04
C GLN A 249 5.05 12.31 -0.95
N LEU A 250 5.77 11.70 -1.89
CA LEU A 250 7.23 11.80 -1.96
C LEU A 250 7.70 13.25 -2.24
N GLN A 251 6.99 14.00 -3.08
CA GLN A 251 7.28 15.41 -3.33
C GLN A 251 7.09 16.26 -2.07
N LYS A 252 6.03 16.02 -1.30
CA LYS A 252 5.79 16.72 -0.04
C LYS A 252 6.94 16.62 0.96
N VAL A 253 7.57 15.44 1.04
CA VAL A 253 8.71 15.22 1.94
C VAL A 253 10.06 15.55 1.30
N GLY A 254 10.07 16.15 0.10
CA GLY A 254 11.28 16.57 -0.60
C GLY A 254 12.06 15.44 -1.30
N ASN A 255 11.54 14.21 -1.34
CA ASN A 255 12.16 13.09 -2.05
C ASN A 255 11.84 13.17 -3.56
N ILE A 256 12.49 14.10 -4.25
CA ILE A 256 12.23 14.38 -5.67
C ILE A 256 12.69 13.24 -6.57
N ILE A 257 13.78 12.55 -6.24
CA ILE A 257 14.36 11.47 -7.07
C ILE A 257 13.35 10.31 -7.18
N ASP A 258 12.91 9.76 -6.06
CA ASP A 258 11.93 8.68 -6.07
C ASP A 258 10.57 9.14 -6.65
N SER A 259 10.17 10.38 -6.37
CA SER A 259 8.97 10.98 -6.98
C SER A 259 9.02 10.97 -8.51
N ASN A 260 10.18 11.28 -9.11
CA ASN A 260 10.36 11.24 -10.58
C ASN A 260 10.18 9.82 -11.15
N LYS A 261 10.65 8.79 -10.44
CA LYS A 261 10.45 7.39 -10.79
C LYS A 261 8.95 7.05 -10.85
N TYR A 262 8.19 7.36 -9.80
CA TYR A 262 6.74 7.11 -9.77
C TYR A 262 5.96 8.00 -10.73
N HIS A 263 6.47 9.18 -11.07
CA HIS A 263 5.89 10.00 -12.14
C HIS A 263 6.00 9.33 -13.52
N ALA A 264 7.14 8.69 -13.82
CA ALA A 264 7.29 7.94 -15.07
C ALA A 264 6.29 6.76 -15.15
N LEU A 265 6.08 6.03 -14.03
CA LEU A 265 5.10 4.95 -13.96
C LEU A 265 3.65 5.47 -14.09
N GLU A 266 3.32 6.61 -13.48
CA GLU A 266 2.03 7.29 -13.69
C GLU A 266 1.78 7.60 -15.17
N LEU A 267 2.79 8.16 -15.86
CA LEU A 267 2.69 8.49 -17.29
C LEU A 267 2.60 7.23 -18.17
N GLU A 268 3.28 6.15 -17.81
CA GLU A 268 3.17 4.87 -18.52
C GLU A 268 1.74 4.30 -18.43
N LYS A 269 1.12 4.36 -17.25
CA LYS A 269 -0.29 3.96 -17.07
C LYS A 269 -1.22 4.87 -17.87
N LYS A 270 -0.98 6.18 -17.86
CA LYS A 270 -1.74 7.14 -18.67
C LYS A 270 -1.61 6.82 -20.16
N ARG A 271 -0.37 6.56 -20.64
CA ARG A 271 -0.11 6.24 -22.06
C ARG A 271 -0.90 5.01 -22.49
N LYS A 272 -0.81 3.89 -21.73
CA LYS A 272 -1.57 2.67 -22.05
C LYS A 272 -3.07 2.99 -22.16
N LYS A 273 -3.65 3.65 -21.17
CA LYS A 273 -5.08 4.03 -21.16
C LYS A 273 -5.49 4.93 -22.33
N VAL A 274 -4.63 5.90 -22.71
CA VAL A 274 -4.90 6.84 -23.81
C VAL A 274 -4.75 6.15 -25.15
N CYS A 275 -3.71 5.32 -25.33
CA CYS A 275 -3.50 4.62 -26.60
C CYS A 275 -4.59 3.56 -26.86
N ASP A 276 -5.05 2.84 -25.82
CA ASP A 276 -6.20 1.93 -25.95
C ASP A 276 -7.49 2.67 -26.36
N LYS A 277 -7.68 3.89 -25.84
CA LYS A 277 -8.80 4.74 -26.26
C LYS A 277 -8.63 5.28 -27.68
N SER A 278 -7.41 5.60 -28.12
CA SER A 278 -7.14 6.13 -29.47
C SER A 278 -7.48 5.14 -30.58
N CYS A 279 -7.42 3.84 -30.30
CA CYS A 279 -7.89 2.81 -31.22
C CYS A 279 -9.42 2.89 -31.47
N LYS A 280 -10.18 3.47 -30.55
CA LYS A 280 -11.65 3.59 -30.62
C LYS A 280 -12.08 5.01 -31.03
N ASP A 281 -11.33 6.03 -30.65
CA ASP A 281 -11.64 7.44 -30.91
C ASP A 281 -10.37 8.21 -31.28
N LYS A 282 -10.32 8.71 -32.52
CA LYS A 282 -9.19 9.49 -33.09
C LYS A 282 -8.85 10.76 -32.28
N LYS A 283 -9.76 11.24 -31.43
CA LYS A 283 -9.53 12.40 -30.56
C LYS A 283 -8.33 12.18 -29.62
N PHE A 284 -8.05 10.93 -29.22
CA PHE A 284 -6.94 10.59 -28.35
C PHE A 284 -5.62 10.27 -29.07
N LEU A 285 -5.62 10.30 -30.42
CA LEU A 285 -4.45 9.91 -31.21
C LEU A 285 -3.26 10.84 -30.98
N ALA A 286 -3.47 12.15 -30.96
CA ALA A 286 -2.41 13.13 -30.72
C ALA A 286 -1.74 12.93 -29.35
N ASP A 287 -2.54 12.74 -28.30
CA ASP A 287 -2.03 12.49 -26.96
C ASP A 287 -1.26 11.15 -26.86
N CYS A 288 -1.74 10.11 -27.57
CA CYS A 288 -1.04 8.83 -27.65
C CYS A 288 0.32 8.99 -28.34
N ILE A 289 0.39 9.73 -29.46
CA ILE A 289 1.64 10.01 -30.18
C ILE A 289 2.63 10.76 -29.27
N VAL A 290 2.19 11.83 -28.61
CA VAL A 290 3.05 12.64 -27.72
C VAL A 290 3.61 11.79 -26.58
N LEU A 291 2.75 10.97 -25.93
CA LEU A 291 3.19 10.11 -24.82
C LEU A 291 4.15 9.00 -25.29
N ASN A 292 3.98 8.46 -26.51
CA ASN A 292 4.91 7.50 -27.08
C ASN A 292 6.27 8.16 -27.42
N ILE A 293 6.28 9.34 -28.03
CA ILE A 293 7.50 10.09 -28.28
C ILE A 293 8.24 10.36 -26.97
N HIS A 294 7.54 10.80 -25.94
CA HIS A 294 8.12 11.07 -24.62
C HIS A 294 8.72 9.80 -23.96
N LYS A 295 8.04 8.65 -24.11
CA LYS A 295 8.57 7.36 -23.63
C LYS A 295 9.85 6.97 -24.38
N ILE A 296 9.80 6.97 -25.72
CA ILE A 296 10.90 6.48 -26.57
C ILE A 296 12.12 7.39 -26.43
N SER A 297 11.93 8.71 -26.36
CA SER A 297 13.04 9.68 -26.37
C SER A 297 13.84 9.69 -25.07
N SER A 298 13.24 9.45 -23.92
CA SER A 298 13.89 9.67 -22.62
C SER A 298 13.30 8.89 -21.45
N ASN A 299 12.41 7.91 -21.73
CA ASN A 299 11.62 7.23 -20.71
C ASN A 299 10.97 8.23 -19.73
N TYR A 300 10.20 9.19 -20.28
CA TYR A 300 9.53 10.27 -19.53
C TYR A 300 10.50 11.21 -18.77
N SER A 301 11.63 11.50 -19.42
CA SER A 301 12.73 12.32 -18.85
C SER A 301 13.31 11.71 -17.56
N THR A 302 13.40 10.39 -17.47
CA THR A 302 14.10 9.68 -16.38
C THR A 302 15.35 8.97 -16.84
N ASN A 303 15.62 8.91 -18.16
CA ASN A 303 16.82 8.28 -18.71
C ASN A 303 17.51 9.22 -19.69
N TRP A 304 18.58 9.87 -19.24
CA TRP A 304 19.36 10.80 -20.06
C TRP A 304 20.17 10.10 -21.17
N LEU A 305 20.60 8.84 -20.94
CA LEU A 305 21.33 8.05 -21.93
C LEU A 305 20.48 7.77 -23.18
N PHE A 306 19.15 7.53 -23.00
CA PHE A 306 18.25 7.37 -24.13
C PHE A 306 18.17 8.65 -24.97
N ALA A 307 18.00 9.79 -24.32
CA ALA A 307 17.96 11.07 -25.03
C ALA A 307 19.28 11.37 -25.77
N LEU A 308 20.42 11.11 -25.14
CA LEU A 308 21.74 11.23 -25.76
C LEU A 308 21.89 10.27 -26.93
N GLY A 309 21.51 9.01 -26.79
CA GLY A 309 21.54 8.01 -27.86
C GLY A 309 20.72 8.46 -29.08
N TRP A 310 19.52 9.00 -28.86
CA TRP A 310 18.69 9.52 -29.96
C TRP A 310 19.28 10.74 -30.65
N ILE A 311 20.00 11.62 -29.96
CA ILE A 311 20.73 12.73 -30.57
C ILE A 311 21.73 12.17 -31.59
N PHE A 312 22.53 11.15 -31.23
CA PHE A 312 23.47 10.51 -32.16
C PHE A 312 22.74 9.78 -33.31
N VAL A 313 21.65 9.06 -33.02
CA VAL A 313 20.87 8.36 -34.06
C VAL A 313 20.33 9.36 -35.09
N VAL A 314 19.78 10.49 -34.64
CA VAL A 314 19.31 11.55 -35.55
C VAL A 314 20.47 12.09 -36.38
N GLY A 315 21.63 12.37 -35.78
CA GLY A 315 22.84 12.79 -36.49
C GLY A 315 23.27 11.79 -37.57
N LEU A 316 23.27 10.48 -37.24
CA LEU A 316 23.58 9.41 -38.20
C LEU A 316 22.59 9.34 -39.36
N ILE A 317 21.29 9.46 -39.08
CA ILE A 317 20.25 9.43 -40.12
C ILE A 317 20.44 10.60 -41.13
N PHE A 318 20.64 11.82 -40.60
CA PHE A 318 20.86 13.00 -41.47
C PHE A 318 22.20 12.93 -42.19
N ASN A 319 23.27 12.41 -41.56
CA ASN A 319 24.56 12.21 -42.23
C ASN A 319 24.43 11.23 -43.38
N LEU A 320 23.84 10.04 -43.14
CA LEU A 320 23.63 9.04 -44.19
C LEU A 320 22.79 9.58 -45.34
N TYR A 321 21.71 10.30 -45.03
CA TYR A 321 20.82 10.85 -46.06
C TYR A 321 21.48 11.94 -46.93
N LEU A 322 22.35 12.79 -46.35
CA LEU A 322 22.92 13.94 -47.02
C LEU A 322 24.29 13.65 -47.66
N THR A 323 25.07 12.70 -47.11
CA THR A 323 26.43 12.40 -47.59
C THR A 323 26.59 11.01 -48.23
N ASN A 324 25.56 10.14 -48.10
CA ASN A 324 25.62 8.71 -48.41
C ASN A 324 26.71 7.93 -47.64
N GLU A 325 27.26 8.50 -46.57
CA GLU A 325 28.26 7.88 -45.69
C GLU A 325 27.69 7.68 -44.30
N LEU A 326 27.79 6.46 -43.72
CA LEU A 326 27.25 6.19 -42.41
C LEU A 326 28.10 6.85 -41.31
N LEU A 327 29.41 6.76 -41.41
CA LEU A 327 30.37 7.29 -40.45
C LEU A 327 31.33 8.28 -41.09
N SER A 328 31.03 9.56 -40.98
CA SER A 328 31.93 10.65 -41.36
C SER A 328 31.98 11.70 -40.25
N MET A 329 33.02 12.51 -40.21
CA MET A 329 33.12 13.61 -39.25
C MET A 329 32.01 14.66 -39.39
N ASN A 330 31.26 14.61 -40.50
CA ASN A 330 30.10 15.47 -40.73
C ASN A 330 28.94 15.21 -39.77
N ILE A 331 28.93 14.04 -39.12
CA ILE A 331 27.88 13.71 -38.11
C ILE A 331 27.78 14.81 -37.05
N PHE A 332 28.92 15.40 -36.62
CA PHE A 332 28.95 16.48 -35.64
C PHE A 332 28.24 17.75 -36.11
N LYS A 333 28.16 17.97 -37.43
CA LYS A 333 27.36 19.06 -37.98
C LYS A 333 25.88 18.82 -37.77
N TYR A 334 25.40 17.57 -37.98
CA TYR A 334 23.98 17.22 -37.90
C TYR A 334 23.45 17.00 -36.50
N ILE A 335 24.31 16.83 -35.49
CA ILE A 335 23.94 16.86 -34.09
C ILE A 335 24.02 18.25 -33.45
N SER A 336 24.72 19.21 -34.07
CA SER A 336 24.86 20.57 -33.56
C SER A 336 23.61 21.41 -33.83
N LEU A 337 23.14 22.16 -32.82
CA LEU A 337 22.06 23.15 -32.97
C LEU A 337 22.53 24.41 -33.72
N LEU A 338 23.86 24.66 -33.82
CA LEU A 338 24.46 25.86 -34.37
C LEU A 338 24.82 25.73 -35.86
N THR A 339 24.60 24.59 -36.48
CA THR A 339 24.92 24.33 -37.91
C THR A 339 24.07 25.19 -38.83
N ASN A 340 24.68 25.64 -39.95
CA ASN A 340 24.02 26.49 -40.96
C ASN A 340 23.17 25.67 -41.93
N LYS A 341 22.24 26.36 -42.64
CA LYS A 341 21.36 25.76 -43.64
C LYS A 341 22.11 25.19 -44.86
N GLU A 342 23.29 25.76 -45.19
CA GLU A 342 24.14 25.35 -46.32
C GLU A 342 24.57 23.88 -46.17
N ASP A 343 24.80 23.41 -44.97
CA ASP A 343 25.15 22.01 -44.67
C ASP A 343 24.00 21.03 -44.99
N PHE A 344 22.78 21.52 -45.26
CA PHE A 344 21.59 20.72 -45.59
C PHE A 344 21.23 20.83 -47.09
N CYS A 345 22.22 20.99 -47.98
CA CYS A 345 22.02 21.17 -49.42
C CYS A 345 21.00 22.30 -49.72
N SER A 346 21.00 23.37 -48.95
CA SER A 346 20.05 24.49 -49.00
C SER A 346 18.56 24.10 -48.85
N ASN A 347 18.24 22.90 -48.42
CA ASN A 347 16.88 22.45 -48.18
C ASN A 347 16.36 22.94 -46.82
N TYR A 348 15.53 23.97 -46.83
CA TYR A 348 14.96 24.57 -45.61
C TYR A 348 14.11 23.60 -44.76
N LEU A 349 13.37 22.71 -45.44
CA LEU A 349 12.50 21.76 -44.72
C LEU A 349 13.34 20.78 -43.90
N LEU A 350 14.38 20.20 -44.49
CA LEU A 350 15.28 19.28 -43.77
C LEU A 350 16.03 19.97 -42.65
N PHE A 351 16.48 21.21 -42.88
CA PHE A 351 17.13 22.03 -41.86
C PHE A 351 16.20 22.26 -40.66
N ILE A 352 14.98 22.75 -40.90
CA ILE A 352 14.00 23.02 -39.83
C ILE A 352 13.65 21.73 -39.10
N LEU A 353 13.39 20.63 -39.81
CA LEU A 353 13.07 19.34 -39.24
C LEU A 353 14.18 18.83 -38.27
N ASN A 354 15.43 18.90 -38.72
CA ASN A 354 16.58 18.55 -37.90
C ASN A 354 16.61 19.37 -36.58
N LYS A 355 16.47 20.71 -36.71
CA LYS A 355 16.55 21.62 -35.55
C LYS A 355 15.41 21.43 -34.57
N VAL A 356 14.19 21.16 -35.02
CA VAL A 356 13.04 20.87 -34.16
C VAL A 356 13.26 19.56 -33.41
N ILE A 357 13.68 18.49 -34.10
CA ILE A 357 13.94 17.19 -33.47
C ILE A 357 15.08 17.30 -32.42
N LEU A 358 16.20 17.89 -32.82
CA LEU A 358 17.33 18.06 -31.93
C LEU A 358 16.99 18.96 -30.72
N GLY A 359 16.29 20.06 -30.95
CA GLY A 359 15.86 20.96 -29.87
C GLY A 359 15.03 20.22 -28.83
N TYR A 360 14.08 19.37 -29.27
CA TYR A 360 13.31 18.51 -28.38
C TYR A 360 14.20 17.50 -27.66
N LEU A 361 15.11 16.80 -28.34
CA LEU A 361 15.98 15.79 -27.74
C LEU A 361 16.97 16.41 -26.72
N TYR A 362 17.55 17.57 -27.03
CA TYR A 362 18.39 18.30 -26.08
C TYR A 362 17.61 18.77 -24.85
N TYR A 363 16.36 19.22 -25.04
CA TYR A 363 15.49 19.54 -23.92
C TYR A 363 15.23 18.30 -23.03
N GLN A 364 14.96 17.14 -23.63
CA GLN A 364 14.76 15.89 -22.89
C GLN A 364 16.04 15.45 -22.15
N PHE A 365 17.19 15.58 -22.79
CA PHE A 365 18.49 15.25 -22.21
C PHE A 365 18.78 16.11 -20.97
N VAL A 366 18.68 17.43 -21.09
CA VAL A 366 18.92 18.35 -19.97
C VAL A 366 17.90 18.13 -18.85
N THR A 367 16.63 17.89 -19.20
CA THR A 367 15.58 17.64 -18.21
C THR A 367 15.82 16.33 -17.45
N ALA A 368 16.25 15.28 -18.13
CA ALA A 368 16.56 14.00 -17.50
C ALA A 368 17.75 14.12 -16.53
N ILE A 369 18.85 14.75 -16.96
CA ILE A 369 19.99 15.01 -16.05
C ILE A 369 19.55 15.82 -14.83
N ARG A 370 18.76 16.88 -15.03
CA ARG A 370 18.30 17.70 -13.91
C ARG A 370 17.41 16.92 -12.96
N LYS A 371 16.60 15.98 -13.44
CA LYS A 371 15.77 15.12 -12.59
C LYS A 371 16.61 14.13 -11.77
N ASP A 372 17.67 13.58 -12.34
CA ASP A 372 18.57 12.65 -11.66
C ASP A 372 19.50 13.32 -10.65
N THR A 373 19.87 14.59 -10.89
CA THR A 373 20.86 15.31 -10.08
C THR A 373 20.26 16.30 -9.09
N ARG A 374 18.96 16.55 -9.16
CA ARG A 374 18.29 17.52 -8.29
C ARG A 374 18.08 16.92 -6.90
N LYS A 375 18.84 17.44 -5.93
CA LYS A 375 18.64 17.18 -4.50
C LYS A 375 17.51 18.02 -3.96
#